data_c529ab0b75564d38a377991259ebc191
#
_entry.id   c529ab0b75564d38a377991259ebc191
#
_cell.length_a   1.000
_cell.length_b   1.000
_cell.length_c   1.000
_cell.angle_alpha   90.00
_cell.angle_beta   90.00
_cell.angle_gamma   90.00
#
_symmetry.space_group_name_H-M   'P 1'
#
loop_
_entity.id
_entity.type
_entity.pdbx_description
1 polymer ?
#
loop_
_entity_poly.entity_id
_entity_poly.type
_entity_poly.pdbx_seq_one_letter_code
_entity_poly.pdbx_strand_id
1 'polypeptide(L)'
;MSAKLYDETNPISIENYAQKLIGKTFNDVLNDYTKYESELLISEEKEEYAENHENKKRKGGLGDLIEECYFHYKCNNDSRPDFPDAGVELKVTPYKINKNKTLSAKERLIITMIDYFKVVEENFEDSHLWNKSQLILLIYYLYSKDIKNRL
;
A
#
# COMPACT_ATOMS: atom_id res chain seq x y z
N MET A 1 8.74 21.15 -12.36
CA MET A 1 7.59 20.50 -11.69
C MET A 1 7.52 19.07 -12.20
N SER A 2 7.82 18.10 -11.36
CA SER A 2 7.60 16.69 -11.72
C SER A 2 6.11 16.45 -11.95
N ALA A 3 5.73 15.89 -13.10
CA ALA A 3 4.34 15.55 -13.37
C ALA A 3 3.88 14.53 -12.33
N LYS A 4 2.79 14.81 -11.62
CA LYS A 4 2.20 13.85 -10.70
C LYS A 4 1.82 12.58 -11.48
N LEU A 5 2.20 11.43 -10.97
CA LEU A 5 1.97 10.12 -11.60
C LEU A 5 0.48 9.76 -11.67
N TYR A 6 -0.32 10.31 -10.75
CA TYR A 6 -1.77 10.16 -10.64
C TYR A 6 -2.35 11.32 -9.81
N ASP A 7 -3.66 11.48 -9.85
CA ASP A 7 -4.41 12.43 -9.02
C ASP A 7 -4.89 11.75 -7.74
N GLU A 8 -4.25 12.07 -6.62
CA GLU A 8 -4.51 11.51 -5.30
C GLU A 8 -5.85 11.97 -4.68
N THR A 9 -6.53 12.94 -5.28
CA THR A 9 -7.85 13.41 -4.84
C THR A 9 -9.00 12.71 -5.59
N ASN A 10 -8.69 11.92 -6.62
CA ASN A 10 -9.66 11.26 -7.47
C ASN A 10 -9.57 9.74 -7.34
N PRO A 11 -10.59 9.06 -6.77
CA PRO A 11 -10.58 7.61 -6.58
C PRO A 11 -10.33 6.81 -7.86
N ILE A 12 -10.90 7.25 -8.99
CA ILE A 12 -10.74 6.58 -10.28
C ILE A 12 -9.29 6.71 -10.79
N SER A 13 -8.66 7.86 -10.56
CA SER A 13 -7.25 8.06 -10.90
C SER A 13 -6.33 7.14 -10.08
N ILE A 14 -6.62 6.99 -8.79
CA ILE A 14 -5.89 6.09 -7.87
C ILE A 14 -6.06 4.64 -8.34
N GLU A 15 -7.29 4.21 -8.64
CA GLU A 15 -7.56 2.86 -9.14
C GLU A 15 -6.85 2.58 -10.48
N ASN A 16 -6.97 3.47 -11.45
CA ASN A 16 -6.29 3.33 -12.74
C ASN A 16 -4.76 3.26 -12.61
N TYR A 17 -4.21 3.97 -11.66
CA TYR A 17 -2.79 3.88 -11.35
C TYR A 17 -2.45 2.53 -10.71
N ALA A 18 -3.24 2.07 -9.74
CA ALA A 18 -3.09 0.76 -9.10
C ALA A 18 -3.17 -0.40 -10.11
N GLN A 19 -4.00 -0.31 -11.14
CA GLN A 19 -4.12 -1.34 -12.19
C GLN A 19 -2.80 -1.60 -12.94
N LYS A 20 -1.88 -0.66 -12.96
CA LYS A 20 -0.54 -0.84 -13.55
C LYS A 20 0.34 -1.80 -12.73
N LEU A 21 -0.06 -2.16 -11.51
CA LEU A 21 0.59 -3.21 -10.71
C LEU A 21 0.29 -4.63 -11.19
N ILE A 22 -0.77 -4.81 -12.00
CA ILE A 22 -1.14 -6.14 -12.47
C ILE A 22 0.01 -6.78 -13.26
N GLY A 23 0.45 -7.95 -12.80
CA GLY A 23 1.55 -8.70 -13.38
C GLY A 23 2.96 -8.27 -12.93
N LYS A 24 3.06 -7.26 -12.06
CA LYS A 24 4.35 -6.89 -11.46
C LYS A 24 4.61 -7.70 -10.19
N THR A 25 5.88 -7.85 -9.85
CA THR A 25 6.33 -8.37 -8.56
C THR A 25 6.70 -7.22 -7.61
N PHE A 26 6.78 -7.49 -6.30
CA PHE A 26 7.30 -6.50 -5.36
C PHE A 26 8.74 -6.08 -5.69
N ASN A 27 9.53 -6.99 -6.29
CA ASN A 27 10.87 -6.66 -6.75
C ASN A 27 10.85 -5.68 -7.93
N ASP A 28 9.87 -5.81 -8.83
CA ASP A 28 9.70 -4.85 -9.93
C ASP A 28 9.35 -3.47 -9.40
N VAL A 29 8.46 -3.39 -8.41
CA VAL A 29 8.11 -2.12 -7.75
C VAL A 29 9.33 -1.47 -7.11
N LEU A 30 10.15 -2.25 -6.39
CA LEU A 30 11.39 -1.75 -5.78
C LEU A 30 12.38 -1.25 -6.82
N ASN A 31 12.56 -1.99 -7.92
CA ASN A 31 13.47 -1.60 -8.99
C ASN A 31 13.00 -0.31 -9.68
N ASP A 32 11.70 -0.20 -9.93
CA ASP A 32 11.12 1.01 -10.53
C ASP A 32 11.29 2.22 -9.60
N TYR A 33 11.08 2.03 -8.30
CA TYR A 33 11.29 3.06 -7.28
C TYR A 33 12.74 3.52 -7.19
N THR A 34 13.68 2.57 -7.19
CA THR A 34 15.11 2.89 -7.15
C THR A 34 15.55 3.70 -8.36
N LYS A 35 15.02 3.38 -9.56
CA LYS A 35 15.28 4.19 -10.77
C LYS A 35 14.70 5.59 -10.63
N TYR A 36 13.45 5.70 -10.19
CA TYR A 36 12.77 6.98 -9.98
C TYR A 36 13.57 7.88 -9.00
N GLU A 37 14.00 7.33 -7.87
CA GLU A 37 14.82 8.05 -6.89
C GLU A 37 16.19 8.44 -7.47
N SER A 38 16.83 7.55 -8.24
CA SER A 38 18.10 7.84 -8.88
C SER A 38 18.02 8.94 -9.94
N GLU A 39 16.88 9.12 -10.58
CA GLU A 39 16.61 10.21 -11.50
C GLU A 39 16.35 11.54 -10.78
N LEU A 40 15.75 11.49 -9.57
CA LEU A 40 15.50 12.67 -8.73
C LEU A 40 16.76 13.16 -8.02
N LEU A 41 17.63 12.25 -7.59
CA LEU A 41 18.88 12.58 -6.88
C LEU A 41 20.00 12.89 -7.88
N ILE A 42 20.04 14.12 -8.36
CA ILE A 42 21.16 14.66 -9.12
C ILE A 42 22.26 15.09 -8.13
N SER A 43 22.91 14.22 -7.39
CA SER A 43 24.26 14.35 -6.78
C SER A 43 24.45 13.56 -5.48
N GLU A 44 25.66 13.12 -5.28
CA GLU A 44 26.46 12.70 -4.09
C GLU A 44 25.83 11.89 -2.92
N GLU A 45 24.50 11.83 -2.75
CA GLU A 45 23.83 11.10 -1.66
C GLU A 45 23.37 9.67 -2.02
N LYS A 46 23.70 9.19 -3.22
CA LYS A 46 23.18 7.92 -3.78
C LYS A 46 23.59 6.66 -3.02
N GLU A 47 24.81 6.62 -2.49
CA GLU A 47 25.35 5.42 -1.87
C GLU A 47 24.77 5.20 -0.46
N GLU A 48 24.64 6.27 0.33
CA GLU A 48 24.11 6.19 1.70
C GLU A 48 22.62 5.86 1.75
N TYR A 49 21.85 6.32 0.74
CA TYR A 49 20.40 6.07 0.65
C TYR A 49 20.09 4.62 0.25
N ALA A 50 20.84 4.06 -0.69
CA ALA A 50 20.69 2.68 -1.14
C ALA A 50 21.00 1.67 -0.02
N GLU A 51 22.08 1.85 0.73
CA GLU A 51 22.43 1.00 1.88
C GLU A 51 21.39 1.05 3.00
N ASN A 52 20.80 2.21 3.27
CA ASN A 52 19.76 2.36 4.29
C ASN A 52 18.45 1.68 3.91
N HIS A 53 18.11 1.52 2.62
CA HIS A 53 16.91 0.84 2.15
C HIS A 53 17.05 -0.68 2.05
N GLU A 54 18.25 -1.19 1.69
CA GLU A 54 18.52 -2.63 1.71
C GLU A 54 18.60 -3.21 3.14
N ASN A 55 19.12 -2.45 4.09
CA ASN A 55 19.38 -2.92 5.47
C ASN A 55 18.20 -2.70 6.44
N LYS A 56 17.19 -1.91 6.10
CA LYS A 56 15.97 -1.91 6.90
C LYS A 56 15.23 -3.23 6.67
N LYS A 57 15.38 -4.19 7.59
CA LYS A 57 14.34 -5.17 7.90
C LYS A 57 13.09 -4.34 8.22
N ARG A 58 12.31 -4.01 7.19
CA ARG A 58 11.11 -3.20 7.35
C ARG A 58 10.21 -3.91 8.33
N LYS A 59 9.95 -3.31 9.47
CA LYS A 59 8.92 -3.74 10.42
C LYS A 59 7.52 -3.58 9.83
N GLY A 60 7.38 -2.74 8.80
CA GLY A 60 6.18 -2.58 8.00
C GLY A 60 6.12 -3.67 6.91
N GLY A 61 4.95 -4.25 6.72
CA GLY A 61 4.75 -5.33 5.77
C GLY A 61 4.86 -4.87 4.30
N LEU A 62 4.46 -5.77 3.40
CA LEU A 62 4.40 -5.48 1.96
C LEU A 62 3.43 -4.32 1.64
N GLY A 63 2.50 -4.01 2.55
CA GLY A 63 1.64 -2.84 2.46
C GLY A 63 2.44 -1.54 2.41
N ASP A 64 3.31 -1.32 3.40
CA ASP A 64 4.13 -0.11 3.50
C ASP A 64 5.02 0.06 2.26
N LEU A 65 5.49 -1.06 1.67
CA LEU A 65 6.26 -1.01 0.44
C LEU A 65 5.43 -0.45 -0.73
N ILE A 66 4.19 -0.90 -0.88
CA ILE A 66 3.30 -0.37 -1.92
C ILE A 66 2.97 1.10 -1.66
N GLU A 67 2.69 1.47 -0.43
CA GLU A 67 2.43 2.86 -0.04
C GLU A 67 3.61 3.77 -0.38
N GLU A 68 4.80 3.45 0.12
CA GLU A 68 5.99 4.29 -0.02
C GLU A 68 6.60 4.22 -1.43
N CYS A 69 6.77 3.01 -1.99
CA CYS A 69 7.53 2.85 -3.23
C CYS A 69 6.68 2.95 -4.49
N TYR A 70 5.39 2.66 -4.41
CA TYR A 70 4.52 2.73 -5.57
C TYR A 70 3.67 3.99 -5.60
N PHE A 71 2.94 4.26 -4.52
CA PHE A 71 2.11 5.46 -4.41
C PHE A 71 2.87 6.71 -3.97
N HIS A 72 4.13 6.55 -3.54
CA HIS A 72 5.02 7.65 -3.14
C HIS A 72 4.47 8.51 -2.00
N TYR A 73 3.69 7.93 -1.09
CA TYR A 73 3.29 8.62 0.12
C TYR A 73 3.88 7.95 1.36
N LYS A 74 4.13 8.77 2.38
CA LYS A 74 4.75 8.30 3.61
C LYS A 74 3.70 7.68 4.52
N CYS A 75 3.91 6.41 4.88
CA CYS A 75 3.09 5.74 5.87
C CYS A 75 2.98 6.56 7.15
N ASN A 76 1.78 6.73 7.63
CA ASN A 76 1.50 7.42 8.88
C ASN A 76 0.50 6.62 9.73
N ASN A 77 0.35 7.02 11.00
CA ASN A 77 -0.64 6.44 11.92
C ASN A 77 -1.89 7.33 12.02
N ASP A 78 -2.24 8.01 10.92
CA ASP A 78 -3.42 8.87 10.90
C ASP A 78 -4.70 8.04 11.00
N SER A 79 -5.69 8.61 11.63
CA SER A 79 -7.02 8.02 11.74
C SER A 79 -7.82 8.13 10.43
N ARG A 80 -7.41 9.03 9.53
CA ARG A 80 -8.05 9.23 8.22
C ARG A 80 -7.67 8.11 7.24
N PRO A 81 -8.42 7.93 6.15
CA PRO A 81 -8.03 7.06 5.04
C PRO A 81 -6.65 7.45 4.46
N ASP A 82 -5.99 6.50 3.80
CA ASP A 82 -4.66 6.69 3.22
C ASP A 82 -4.63 7.80 2.15
N PHE A 83 -5.72 7.95 1.39
CA PHE A 83 -5.95 9.08 0.48
C PHE A 83 -7.13 9.91 1.00
N PRO A 84 -6.87 10.83 1.95
CA PRO A 84 -7.95 11.50 2.69
C PRO A 84 -8.84 12.39 1.81
N ASP A 85 -8.28 13.03 0.79
CA ASP A 85 -9.05 13.89 -0.12
C ASP A 85 -9.93 13.08 -1.09
N ALA A 86 -9.56 11.83 -1.37
CA ALA A 86 -10.36 10.89 -2.16
C ALA A 86 -11.24 9.99 -1.28
N GLY A 87 -11.04 9.96 0.04
CA GLY A 87 -11.72 9.06 0.96
C GLY A 87 -11.36 7.58 0.77
N VAL A 88 -10.20 7.26 0.18
CA VAL A 88 -9.79 5.89 -0.16
C VAL A 88 -8.80 5.36 0.87
N GLU A 89 -9.12 4.21 1.46
CA GLU A 89 -8.20 3.42 2.27
C GLU A 89 -7.52 2.37 1.39
N LEU A 90 -6.20 2.24 1.47
CA LEU A 90 -5.43 1.22 0.76
C LEU A 90 -5.25 -0.02 1.64
N LYS A 91 -5.53 -1.20 1.08
CA LYS A 91 -5.23 -2.47 1.73
C LYS A 91 -4.53 -3.42 0.77
N VAL A 92 -3.41 -3.95 1.21
CA VAL A 92 -2.63 -4.95 0.47
C VAL A 92 -2.75 -6.28 1.21
N THR A 93 -3.27 -7.30 0.53
CA THR A 93 -3.60 -8.57 1.19
C THR A 93 -3.23 -9.79 0.35
N PRO A 94 -2.69 -10.85 0.97
CA PRO A 94 -2.31 -12.07 0.25
C PRO A 94 -3.50 -12.98 -0.03
N TYR A 95 -3.48 -13.59 -1.22
CA TYR A 95 -4.28 -14.76 -1.53
C TYR A 95 -3.38 -15.97 -1.79
N LYS A 96 -3.96 -17.17 -1.74
CA LYS A 96 -3.26 -18.42 -2.02
C LYS A 96 -4.06 -19.28 -2.99
N ILE A 97 -3.33 -20.13 -3.72
CA ILE A 97 -3.91 -21.18 -4.55
C ILE A 97 -3.96 -22.45 -3.72
N ASN A 98 -5.14 -23.01 -3.54
CA ASN A 98 -5.35 -24.27 -2.84
C ASN A 98 -4.95 -25.46 -3.71
N LYS A 99 -4.82 -26.67 -3.10
CA LYS A 99 -4.49 -27.90 -3.82
C LYS A 99 -5.49 -28.24 -4.94
N ASN A 100 -6.75 -27.89 -4.77
CA ASN A 100 -7.81 -28.05 -5.76
C ASN A 100 -7.88 -26.91 -6.80
N LYS A 101 -6.85 -26.07 -6.87
CA LYS A 101 -6.73 -24.89 -7.77
C LYS A 101 -7.73 -23.76 -7.51
N THR A 102 -8.49 -23.80 -6.42
CA THR A 102 -9.32 -22.67 -6.02
C THR A 102 -8.49 -21.59 -5.33
N LEU A 103 -8.94 -20.33 -5.43
CA LEU A 103 -8.33 -19.20 -4.73
C LEU A 103 -8.98 -19.02 -3.36
N SER A 104 -8.20 -18.65 -2.37
CA SER A 104 -8.70 -18.26 -1.06
C SER A 104 -7.82 -17.19 -0.42
N ALA A 105 -8.39 -16.39 0.46
CA ALA A 105 -7.62 -15.48 1.28
C ALA A 105 -6.56 -16.26 2.10
N LYS A 106 -5.36 -15.72 2.21
CA LYS A 106 -4.29 -16.32 3.00
C LYS A 106 -4.43 -15.94 4.47
N GLU A 107 -4.94 -14.76 4.76
CA GLU A 107 -5.13 -14.21 6.09
C GLU A 107 -6.39 -13.33 6.15
N ARG A 108 -6.75 -12.90 7.35
CA ARG A 108 -7.87 -11.98 7.54
C ARG A 108 -7.45 -10.57 7.18
N LEU A 109 -8.34 -9.84 6.51
CA LEU A 109 -8.14 -8.42 6.24
C LEU A 109 -8.49 -7.63 7.52
N ILE A 110 -7.51 -6.89 8.02
CA ILE A 110 -7.72 -5.97 9.14
C ILE A 110 -8.00 -4.59 8.54
N ILE A 111 -9.20 -4.05 8.79
CA ILE A 111 -9.58 -2.71 8.31
C ILE A 111 -9.07 -1.65 9.27
N THR A 112 -9.42 -1.78 10.54
CA THR A 112 -8.97 -0.85 11.60
C THR A 112 -9.04 -1.53 12.96
N MET A 113 -8.40 -0.92 13.94
CA MET A 113 -8.55 -1.34 15.35
C MET A 113 -9.71 -0.59 15.98
N ILE A 114 -10.52 -1.30 16.77
CA ILE A 114 -11.66 -0.73 17.47
C ILE A 114 -11.21 -0.29 18.86
N ASP A 115 -11.40 0.98 19.17
CA ASP A 115 -11.27 1.50 20.52
C ASP A 115 -12.58 1.25 21.26
N TYR A 116 -12.58 0.27 22.18
CA TYR A 116 -13.77 -0.14 22.92
C TYR A 116 -14.35 0.95 23.82
N PHE A 117 -13.57 1.95 24.20
CA PHE A 117 -14.07 3.07 25.01
C PHE A 117 -14.80 4.11 24.16
N LYS A 118 -14.38 4.30 22.91
CA LYS A 118 -14.97 5.26 22.00
C LYS A 118 -16.16 4.72 21.25
N VAL A 119 -16.13 3.43 20.86
CA VAL A 119 -17.16 2.84 20.01
C VAL A 119 -18.58 2.88 20.62
N VAL A 120 -18.68 2.91 21.94
CA VAL A 120 -19.98 2.99 22.64
C VAL A 120 -20.60 4.39 22.58
N GLU A 121 -19.84 5.41 22.26
CA GLU A 121 -20.27 6.81 22.16
C GLU A 121 -20.37 7.29 20.72
N GLU A 122 -19.83 6.52 19.74
CA GLU A 122 -19.82 6.88 18.32
C GLU A 122 -21.11 6.40 17.63
N ASN A 123 -21.69 7.25 16.78
CA ASN A 123 -22.63 6.79 15.76
C ASN A 123 -21.85 6.13 14.62
N PHE A 124 -22.43 5.08 14.02
CA PHE A 124 -21.74 4.31 12.97
C PHE A 124 -21.30 5.19 11.80
N GLU A 125 -22.16 6.10 11.33
CA GLU A 125 -21.92 6.99 10.20
C GLU A 125 -20.79 8.02 10.44
N ASP A 126 -20.53 8.33 11.72
CA ASP A 126 -19.46 9.26 12.12
C ASP A 126 -18.23 8.51 12.65
N SER A 127 -18.30 7.18 12.69
CA SER A 127 -17.27 6.35 13.30
C SER A 127 -15.99 6.30 12.49
N HIS A 128 -14.90 6.07 13.21
CA HIS A 128 -13.60 5.81 12.60
C HIS A 128 -13.61 4.60 11.65
N LEU A 129 -14.36 3.55 12.01
CA LEU A 129 -14.55 2.38 11.14
C LEU A 129 -15.23 2.76 9.83
N TRP A 130 -16.31 3.52 9.89
CA TRP A 130 -17.05 3.96 8.69
C TRP A 130 -16.14 4.80 7.78
N ASN A 131 -15.46 5.80 8.34
CA ASN A 131 -14.57 6.68 7.59
C ASN A 131 -13.47 5.92 6.84
N LYS A 132 -12.92 4.85 7.44
CA LYS A 132 -11.90 4.01 6.79
C LYS A 132 -12.45 2.91 5.88
N SER A 133 -13.72 2.59 5.94
CA SER A 133 -14.30 1.48 5.18
C SER A 133 -15.23 1.88 4.05
N GLN A 134 -15.52 3.18 3.89
CA GLN A 134 -16.43 3.66 2.84
C GLN A 134 -15.94 3.31 1.44
N LEU A 135 -14.65 3.47 1.19
CA LEU A 135 -14.04 3.17 -0.09
C LEU A 135 -12.65 2.56 0.14
N ILE A 136 -12.51 1.30 -0.21
CA ILE A 136 -11.27 0.54 -0.01
C ILE A 136 -10.70 0.12 -1.35
N LEU A 137 -9.45 0.51 -1.62
CA LEU A 137 -8.66 -0.04 -2.71
C LEU A 137 -7.96 -1.31 -2.23
N LEU A 138 -8.37 -2.45 -2.75
CA LEU A 138 -7.78 -3.74 -2.40
C LEU A 138 -6.77 -4.18 -3.46
N ILE A 139 -5.52 -4.34 -3.04
CA ILE A 139 -4.46 -4.92 -3.86
C ILE A 139 -4.19 -6.35 -3.37
N TYR A 140 -4.48 -7.32 -4.23
CA TYR A 140 -4.25 -8.72 -3.96
C TYR A 140 -2.93 -9.19 -4.54
N TYR A 141 -2.11 -9.89 -3.73
CA TYR A 141 -0.91 -10.52 -4.21
C TYR A 141 -0.90 -12.03 -3.94
N LEU A 142 -0.29 -12.80 -4.83
CA LEU A 142 -0.14 -14.23 -4.65
C LEU A 142 0.85 -14.53 -3.52
N TYR A 143 0.40 -15.26 -2.50
CA TYR A 143 1.29 -15.72 -1.45
C TYR A 143 2.30 -16.73 -2.01
N SER A 144 3.57 -16.40 -1.94
CA SER A 144 4.70 -17.28 -2.22
C SER A 144 5.66 -17.30 -1.04
N LYS A 145 6.41 -18.38 -0.88
CA LYS A 145 7.51 -18.41 0.09
C LYS A 145 8.67 -17.53 -0.34
N ASP A 146 8.81 -17.31 -1.63
CA ASP A 146 9.77 -16.37 -2.20
C ASP A 146 9.12 -14.98 -2.32
N ILE A 147 9.61 -14.04 -1.53
CA ILE A 147 9.10 -12.65 -1.49
C ILE A 147 9.27 -11.95 -2.84
N LYS A 148 10.29 -12.32 -3.62
CA LYS A 148 10.58 -11.67 -4.90
C LYS A 148 9.50 -11.89 -5.97
N ASN A 149 8.72 -12.95 -5.83
CA ASN A 149 7.69 -13.37 -6.80
C ASN A 149 6.25 -13.12 -6.31
N ARG A 150 6.08 -12.20 -5.38
CA ARG A 150 4.77 -11.85 -4.82
C ARG A 150 4.25 -10.58 -5.47
N LEU A 151 3.35 -10.69 -6.42
CA LEU A 151 2.31 -9.74 -6.86
C LEU A 151 1.43 -10.40 -7.92
#